data_13282f497dd8fb218b78bbe96949f148
#
_entry.id   13282f497dd8fb218b78bbe96949f148
#
_cell.length_a   1.000
_cell.length_b   1.000
_cell.length_c   1.000
_cell.angle_alpha   90.00
_cell.angle_beta   90.00
_cell.angle_gamma   90.00
#
_symmetry.space_group_name_H-M   'P 1'
#
loop_
_entity.id
_entity.type
_entity.pdbx_description
1 polymer ?
#
loop_
_entity_poly.entity_id
_entity_poly.type
_entity_poly.pdbx_seq_one_letter_code
_entity_poly.pdbx_strand_id
1 'polypeptide(L)'
;MPVPTTNVGLSDIAAEFGGTVPHALSEYYNNGSAPASGTIRFSHLAGESAGISLKAYGKVIDTNTNSTSYSGSLSASVAVGDVIVIAKVTGFGDFAQGTTTINSISGTVLSFDNEWFSPIYGMMLFEKVTATASASSISVSCSEGSSNRQGMYVFAWLIGGGATHDDTAASASTGTLTVDTGENGAIVVGGSYTDDSYAIPDLNGADFETTFNRDMHVWAGHTVQSGTAATSSMTVATTGSDNRIWSFIKA
;
A
#
# COMPACT_ATOMS: atom_id res chain seq x y z
N MET A 1 16.17 0.16 -13.93
CA MET A 1 17.49 0.85 -13.88
C MET A 1 17.29 2.18 -14.59
N PRO A 2 17.62 3.33 -13.99
CA PRO A 2 17.36 4.62 -14.65
C PRO A 2 17.99 4.72 -16.05
N VAL A 3 17.35 5.49 -16.91
CA VAL A 3 17.93 5.76 -18.25
C VAL A 3 19.29 6.45 -18.08
N PRO A 4 20.35 6.02 -18.79
CA PRO A 4 21.66 6.67 -18.71
C PRO A 4 21.58 8.19 -18.95
N THR A 5 22.49 8.96 -18.35
CA THR A 5 22.56 10.41 -18.56
C THR A 5 23.33 10.79 -19.83
N THR A 6 24.10 9.85 -20.40
CA THR A 6 24.89 10.03 -21.62
C THR A 6 24.75 8.84 -22.55
N ASN A 7 24.88 9.07 -23.85
CA ASN A 7 24.74 8.03 -24.88
C ASN A 7 23.40 7.28 -24.83
N VAL A 8 22.32 7.98 -24.52
CA VAL A 8 20.99 7.43 -24.39
C VAL A 8 20.48 6.87 -25.72
N GLY A 9 20.12 5.59 -25.72
CA GLY A 9 19.48 4.94 -26.87
C GLY A 9 17.99 4.67 -26.59
N LEU A 10 17.24 4.42 -27.65
CA LEU A 10 15.82 4.06 -27.51
C LEU A 10 15.61 2.76 -26.73
N SER A 11 16.58 1.83 -26.82
CA SER A 11 16.60 0.60 -26.05
C SER A 11 16.73 0.83 -24.54
N ASP A 12 17.48 1.85 -24.12
CA ASP A 12 17.66 2.19 -22.71
C ASP A 12 16.36 2.76 -22.13
N ILE A 13 15.70 3.62 -22.93
CA ILE A 13 14.39 4.18 -22.60
C ILE A 13 13.34 3.06 -22.50
N ALA A 14 13.32 2.16 -23.48
CA ALA A 14 12.40 1.03 -23.50
C ALA A 14 12.64 0.05 -22.33
N ALA A 15 13.88 -0.12 -21.89
CA ALA A 15 14.21 -0.95 -20.73
C ALA A 15 13.67 -0.39 -19.42
N GLU A 16 13.59 0.94 -19.30
CA GLU A 16 13.08 1.60 -18.09
C GLU A 16 11.56 1.81 -18.13
N PHE A 17 11.05 2.33 -19.25
CA PHE A 17 9.64 2.74 -19.37
C PHE A 17 8.74 1.73 -20.10
N GLY A 18 9.32 0.65 -20.64
CA GLY A 18 8.58 -0.33 -21.45
C GLY A 18 8.28 0.19 -22.86
N GLY A 19 7.20 -0.31 -23.47
CA GLY A 19 6.74 0.07 -24.80
C GLY A 19 6.55 -1.13 -25.74
N THR A 20 6.07 -0.87 -26.95
CA THR A 20 5.79 -1.91 -27.96
C THR A 20 6.80 -1.89 -29.07
N VAL A 21 7.37 -3.02 -29.41
CA VAL A 21 8.35 -3.15 -30.52
C VAL A 21 7.64 -3.10 -31.88
N PRO A 22 8.12 -2.28 -32.86
CA PRO A 22 9.24 -1.35 -32.78
C PRO A 22 8.95 -0.09 -31.96
N HIS A 23 9.88 0.28 -31.08
CA HIS A 23 9.72 1.43 -30.20
C HIS A 23 9.78 2.75 -30.95
N ALA A 24 8.93 3.72 -30.52
CA ALA A 24 8.94 5.09 -31.00
C ALA A 24 8.96 6.08 -29.82
N LEU A 25 9.61 7.24 -30.00
CA LEU A 25 9.64 8.26 -28.94
C LEU A 25 8.25 8.74 -28.51
N SER A 26 7.27 8.66 -29.41
CA SER A 26 5.88 9.03 -29.11
C SER A 26 5.21 8.16 -28.06
N GLU A 27 5.75 6.98 -27.77
CA GLU A 27 5.26 6.11 -26.68
C GLU A 27 5.58 6.66 -25.29
N TYR A 28 6.53 7.61 -25.20
CA TYR A 28 7.09 8.10 -23.96
C TYR A 28 6.62 9.50 -23.57
N TYR A 29 5.51 9.98 -24.14
CA TYR A 29 4.86 11.19 -23.63
C TYR A 29 4.45 11.03 -22.17
N ASN A 30 4.61 12.08 -21.37
CA ASN A 30 4.41 12.11 -19.94
C ASN A 30 5.35 11.19 -19.11
N ASN A 31 6.36 10.57 -19.70
CA ASN A 31 7.37 9.82 -18.95
C ASN A 31 8.57 10.72 -18.62
N GLY A 32 9.07 10.63 -17.40
CA GLY A 32 10.13 11.50 -16.92
C GLY A 32 9.79 12.97 -17.12
N SER A 33 10.71 13.74 -17.71
CA SER A 33 10.51 15.15 -18.06
C SER A 33 9.92 15.36 -19.46
N ALA A 34 9.42 14.32 -20.13
CA ALA A 34 8.84 14.43 -21.47
C ALA A 34 7.48 15.16 -21.44
N PRO A 35 7.20 16.02 -22.42
CA PRO A 35 5.93 16.74 -22.49
C PRO A 35 4.76 15.78 -22.79
N ALA A 36 3.53 16.22 -22.46
CA ALA A 36 2.31 15.48 -22.76
C ALA A 36 2.02 15.36 -24.28
N SER A 37 2.56 16.26 -25.07
CA SER A 37 2.42 16.27 -26.53
C SER A 37 3.50 17.16 -27.18
N GLY A 38 3.66 17.06 -28.48
CA GLY A 38 4.60 17.89 -29.22
C GLY A 38 5.95 17.20 -29.45
N THR A 39 7.04 17.95 -29.33
CA THR A 39 8.38 17.37 -29.58
C THR A 39 8.96 16.74 -28.33
N ILE A 40 9.19 15.44 -28.39
CA ILE A 40 9.93 14.69 -27.37
C ILE A 40 11.40 14.51 -27.83
N ARG A 41 12.34 14.56 -26.88
CA ARG A 41 13.78 14.42 -27.12
C ARG A 41 14.36 13.41 -26.14
N PHE A 42 15.44 12.76 -26.51
CA PHE A 42 16.17 11.86 -25.59
C PHE A 42 16.61 12.56 -24.30
N SER A 43 16.94 13.87 -24.38
CA SER A 43 17.30 14.64 -23.19
C SER A 43 16.17 14.78 -22.17
N HIS A 44 14.91 14.59 -22.55
CA HIS A 44 13.79 14.60 -21.61
C HIS A 44 13.70 13.30 -20.81
N LEU A 45 14.38 12.25 -21.25
CA LEU A 45 14.33 10.92 -20.65
C LEU A 45 15.69 10.49 -20.09
N ALA A 46 16.76 11.24 -20.39
CA ALA A 46 18.11 10.95 -19.93
C ALA A 46 18.21 11.13 -18.41
N GLY A 47 18.62 10.09 -17.70
CA GLY A 47 18.69 10.09 -16.25
C GLY A 47 17.36 9.85 -15.53
N GLU A 48 16.25 9.80 -16.27
CA GLU A 48 14.93 9.56 -15.73
C GLU A 48 14.70 8.07 -15.41
N SER A 49 13.78 7.81 -14.51
CA SER A 49 13.28 6.47 -14.25
C SER A 49 11.76 6.46 -14.25
N ALA A 50 11.16 5.33 -14.58
CA ALA A 50 9.75 5.13 -14.39
C ALA A 50 9.42 5.30 -12.90
N GLY A 51 8.37 6.04 -12.60
CA GLY A 51 7.86 6.20 -11.24
C GLY A 51 7.35 4.86 -10.68
N ILE A 52 7.05 4.84 -9.40
CA ILE A 52 6.32 3.73 -8.81
C ILE A 52 4.88 3.71 -9.32
N SER A 53 4.24 2.56 -9.27
CA SER A 53 2.86 2.39 -9.73
C SER A 53 2.07 1.47 -8.81
N LEU A 54 0.83 1.83 -8.53
CA LEU A 54 -0.12 0.94 -7.85
C LEU A 54 -0.68 -0.07 -8.87
N LYS A 55 -0.26 -1.32 -8.78
CA LYS A 55 -0.56 -2.39 -9.75
C LYS A 55 -1.86 -3.14 -9.42
N ALA A 56 -2.13 -3.33 -8.14
CA ALA A 56 -3.33 -3.99 -7.65
C ALA A 56 -3.58 -3.63 -6.19
N TYR A 57 -4.83 -3.75 -5.76
CA TYR A 57 -5.25 -3.58 -4.36
C TYR A 57 -6.57 -4.29 -4.11
N GLY A 58 -6.84 -4.65 -2.87
CA GLY A 58 -8.13 -5.22 -2.47
C GLY A 58 -8.08 -6.05 -1.20
N LYS A 59 -9.23 -6.61 -0.87
CA LYS A 59 -9.39 -7.53 0.25
C LYS A 59 -8.74 -8.88 -0.06
N VAL A 60 -7.96 -9.37 0.88
CA VAL A 60 -7.32 -10.70 0.82
C VAL A 60 -7.99 -11.66 1.78
N ILE A 61 -8.28 -11.20 3.00
CA ILE A 61 -9.01 -11.95 4.02
C ILE A 61 -10.14 -11.04 4.54
N ASP A 62 -11.34 -11.59 4.63
CA ASP A 62 -12.53 -10.93 5.16
C ASP A 62 -13.39 -12.00 5.83
N THR A 63 -13.21 -12.21 7.13
CA THR A 63 -13.93 -13.25 7.86
C THR A 63 -14.15 -12.90 9.31
N ASN A 64 -15.35 -13.20 9.79
CA ASN A 64 -15.76 -13.12 11.20
C ASN A 64 -15.64 -14.46 11.93
N THR A 65 -14.93 -15.42 11.35
CA THR A 65 -14.80 -16.76 11.92
C THR A 65 -13.68 -16.80 12.95
N ASN A 66 -13.95 -17.39 14.10
CA ASN A 66 -12.93 -17.64 15.12
C ASN A 66 -11.96 -18.75 14.64
N SER A 67 -10.68 -18.44 14.56
CA SER A 67 -9.63 -19.37 14.13
C SER A 67 -8.26 -18.97 14.70
N THR A 68 -7.34 -19.90 14.72
CA THR A 68 -5.90 -19.65 15.00
C THR A 68 -5.09 -19.47 13.72
N SER A 69 -5.68 -19.71 12.55
CA SER A 69 -5.01 -19.49 11.28
C SER A 69 -5.99 -19.00 10.22
N TYR A 70 -5.53 -18.09 9.41
CA TYR A 70 -6.29 -17.47 8.35
C TYR A 70 -5.45 -17.43 7.07
N SER A 71 -6.09 -17.59 5.94
CA SER A 71 -5.42 -17.47 4.65
C SER A 71 -6.36 -16.92 3.59
N GLY A 72 -5.80 -16.21 2.63
CA GLY A 72 -6.55 -15.68 1.50
C GLY A 72 -5.63 -15.28 0.37
N SER A 73 -6.23 -14.91 -0.76
CA SER A 73 -5.47 -14.44 -1.92
C SER A 73 -6.24 -13.40 -2.72
N LEU A 74 -5.50 -12.50 -3.35
CA LEU A 74 -5.97 -11.49 -4.30
C LEU A 74 -5.27 -11.74 -5.63
N SER A 75 -6.02 -11.86 -6.74
CA SER A 75 -5.43 -11.97 -8.08
C SER A 75 -4.66 -10.72 -8.43
N ALA A 76 -3.38 -10.86 -8.73
CA ALA A 76 -2.48 -9.77 -9.07
C ALA A 76 -1.24 -10.28 -9.79
N SER A 77 -0.74 -9.54 -10.77
CA SER A 77 0.52 -9.87 -11.45
C SER A 77 1.70 -9.30 -10.67
N VAL A 78 2.26 -10.11 -9.79
CA VAL A 78 3.42 -9.77 -8.96
C VAL A 78 4.70 -10.05 -9.75
N ALA A 79 5.59 -9.07 -9.81
CA ALA A 79 6.94 -9.20 -10.36
C ALA A 79 8.01 -9.16 -9.28
N VAL A 80 9.20 -9.66 -9.57
CA VAL A 80 10.35 -9.52 -8.67
C VAL A 80 10.64 -8.03 -8.46
N GLY A 81 10.84 -7.64 -7.21
CA GLY A 81 11.08 -6.25 -6.80
C GLY A 81 9.81 -5.44 -6.53
N ASP A 82 8.61 -5.96 -6.83
CA ASP A 82 7.38 -5.31 -6.37
C ASP A 82 7.29 -5.34 -4.84
N VAL A 83 6.70 -4.28 -4.26
CA VAL A 83 6.41 -4.20 -2.83
C VAL A 83 4.94 -4.55 -2.60
N ILE A 84 4.70 -5.51 -1.73
CA ILE A 84 3.36 -5.84 -1.24
C ILE A 84 3.24 -5.26 0.16
N VAL A 85 2.23 -4.41 0.36
CA VAL A 85 1.86 -3.83 1.65
C VAL A 85 0.55 -4.45 2.07
N ILE A 86 0.42 -4.81 3.33
CA ILE A 86 -0.86 -5.25 3.91
C ILE A 86 -1.21 -4.42 5.14
N ALA A 87 -2.52 -4.18 5.29
CA ALA A 87 -3.14 -3.76 6.54
C ALA A 87 -3.90 -4.95 7.10
N LYS A 88 -3.52 -5.40 8.28
CA LYS A 88 -4.15 -6.51 8.98
C LYS A 88 -4.86 -6.00 10.22
N VAL A 89 -6.15 -6.31 10.35
CA VAL A 89 -6.96 -6.04 11.54
C VAL A 89 -7.51 -7.34 12.09
N THR A 90 -7.36 -7.54 13.40
CA THR A 90 -7.90 -8.68 14.12
C THR A 90 -8.84 -8.20 15.23
N GLY A 91 -10.00 -8.83 15.35
CA GLY A 91 -10.90 -8.60 16.47
C GLY A 91 -10.61 -9.53 17.64
N PHE A 92 -10.95 -9.13 18.82
CA PHE A 92 -10.97 -9.85 20.12
C PHE A 92 -9.96 -10.99 20.36
N GLY A 93 -9.24 -10.97 21.47
CA GLY A 93 -8.46 -12.06 22.00
C GLY A 93 -7.12 -11.65 22.61
N ASP A 94 -6.37 -12.62 23.15
CA ASP A 94 -5.02 -12.38 23.65
C ASP A 94 -4.12 -11.81 22.56
N PHE A 95 -3.50 -10.69 22.86
CA PHE A 95 -2.74 -9.85 21.94
C PHE A 95 -1.35 -10.41 21.58
N ALA A 96 -1.26 -11.67 21.26
CA ALA A 96 -0.03 -12.19 20.68
C ALA A 96 0.00 -11.81 19.20
N GLN A 97 0.94 -10.96 18.83
CA GLN A 97 1.27 -10.72 17.44
C GLN A 97 1.65 -12.06 16.79
N GLY A 98 0.75 -12.59 15.96
CA GLY A 98 1.02 -13.81 15.22
C GLY A 98 1.98 -13.57 14.06
N THR A 99 2.41 -14.64 13.44
CA THR A 99 3.28 -14.55 12.25
C THR A 99 2.44 -14.35 11.00
N THR A 100 2.88 -13.44 10.14
CA THR A 100 2.29 -13.22 8.82
C THR A 100 3.29 -13.63 7.74
N THR A 101 2.79 -14.36 6.75
CA THR A 101 3.56 -14.72 5.56
C THR A 101 2.84 -14.18 4.33
N ILE A 102 3.55 -13.43 3.50
CA ILE A 102 3.05 -12.84 2.26
C ILE A 102 3.88 -13.40 1.11
N ASN A 103 3.23 -14.13 0.18
CA ASN A 103 3.90 -14.85 -0.91
C ASN A 103 5.11 -15.70 -0.43
N SER A 104 4.91 -16.42 0.68
CA SER A 104 5.94 -17.25 1.36
C SER A 104 7.11 -16.46 1.96
N ILE A 105 7.03 -15.15 2.07
CA ILE A 105 8.04 -14.29 2.70
C ILE A 105 7.46 -13.78 4.03
N SER A 106 8.25 -13.80 5.10
CA SER A 106 7.84 -13.22 6.38
C SER A 106 7.65 -11.72 6.25
N GLY A 107 6.51 -11.20 6.68
CA GLY A 107 6.22 -9.77 6.67
C GLY A 107 7.19 -8.98 7.57
N THR A 108 7.59 -7.82 7.10
CA THR A 108 8.32 -6.84 7.92
C THR A 108 7.34 -5.83 8.46
N VAL A 109 7.24 -5.73 9.76
CA VAL A 109 6.33 -4.79 10.44
C VAL A 109 6.79 -3.36 10.19
N LEU A 110 5.91 -2.55 9.60
CA LEU A 110 6.10 -1.11 9.47
C LEU A 110 5.56 -0.38 10.69
N SER A 111 4.42 -0.82 11.18
CA SER A 111 3.75 -0.22 12.33
C SER A 111 2.82 -1.24 12.98
N PHE A 112 2.77 -1.18 14.29
CA PHE A 112 1.94 -2.03 15.13
C PHE A 112 1.21 -1.15 16.14
N ASP A 113 -0.09 -1.38 16.31
CA ASP A 113 -0.85 -0.82 17.41
C ASP A 113 -1.68 -1.89 18.10
N ASN A 114 -1.66 -1.82 19.42
CA ASN A 114 -2.39 -2.67 20.31
C ASN A 114 -3.16 -1.79 21.28
N GLU A 115 -4.30 -1.27 20.83
CA GLU A 115 -5.13 -0.43 21.68
C GLU A 115 -6.19 -1.22 22.45
N TRP A 116 -6.22 -0.92 23.73
CA TRP A 116 -7.12 -1.48 24.71
C TRP A 116 -8.35 -0.56 24.85
N PHE A 117 -9.38 -0.75 24.06
CA PHE A 117 -10.68 -0.15 24.32
C PHE A 117 -11.63 -1.19 24.97
N SER A 118 -12.11 -0.90 26.17
CA SER A 118 -13.16 -1.70 26.80
C SER A 118 -14.52 -1.26 26.21
N PRO A 119 -15.35 -2.18 25.68
CA PRO A 119 -15.27 -3.64 25.75
C PRO A 119 -14.73 -4.33 24.47
N ILE A 120 -14.13 -3.62 23.55
CA ILE A 120 -13.72 -4.11 22.24
C ILE A 120 -12.20 -4.03 22.13
N TYR A 121 -11.57 -5.15 21.82
CA TYR A 121 -10.15 -5.28 21.66
C TYR A 121 -9.84 -5.49 20.18
N GLY A 122 -9.06 -4.62 19.59
CA GLY A 122 -8.61 -4.71 18.21
C GLY A 122 -7.09 -4.56 18.11
N MET A 123 -6.53 -5.09 17.07
CA MET A 123 -5.13 -4.92 16.72
C MET A 123 -5.03 -4.57 15.25
N MET A 124 -4.34 -3.46 14.95
CA MET A 124 -3.99 -3.10 13.58
C MET A 124 -2.49 -3.26 13.38
N LEU A 125 -2.13 -3.95 12.33
CA LEU A 125 -0.75 -4.21 11.96
C LEU A 125 -0.55 -3.89 10.48
N PHE A 126 0.50 -3.14 10.19
CA PHE A 126 0.95 -2.91 8.83
C PHE A 126 2.28 -3.59 8.59
N GLU A 127 2.31 -4.40 7.55
CA GLU A 127 3.48 -5.16 7.16
C GLU A 127 3.77 -4.97 5.66
N LYS A 128 5.03 -5.11 5.28
CA LYS A 128 5.44 -5.14 3.88
C LYS A 128 6.40 -6.28 3.59
N VAL A 129 6.43 -6.69 2.34
CA VAL A 129 7.50 -7.53 1.76
C VAL A 129 7.89 -7.01 0.39
N THR A 130 9.15 -7.23 0.00
CA THR A 130 9.58 -7.09 -1.39
C THR A 130 9.55 -8.47 -2.04
N ALA A 131 8.85 -8.60 -3.17
CA ALA A 131 8.70 -9.86 -3.88
C ALA A 131 10.05 -10.34 -4.43
N THR A 132 10.42 -11.56 -4.08
CA THR A 132 11.65 -12.24 -4.57
C THR A 132 11.40 -13.18 -5.74
N ALA A 133 10.12 -13.43 -6.06
CA ALA A 133 9.68 -14.24 -7.20
C ALA A 133 8.41 -13.65 -7.80
N SER A 134 8.18 -13.94 -9.09
CA SER A 134 6.93 -13.59 -9.75
C SER A 134 5.79 -14.50 -9.31
N ALA A 135 4.57 -13.96 -9.23
CA ALA A 135 3.36 -14.69 -8.86
C ALA A 135 2.14 -14.12 -9.59
N SER A 136 1.08 -14.93 -9.71
CA SER A 136 -0.22 -14.51 -10.25
C SER A 136 -1.21 -14.04 -9.19
N SER A 137 -0.79 -13.98 -7.92
CA SER A 137 -1.61 -13.52 -6.81
C SER A 137 -0.77 -12.99 -5.66
N ILE A 138 -1.40 -12.16 -4.83
CA ILE A 138 -0.94 -11.86 -3.47
C ILE A 138 -1.59 -12.90 -2.57
N SER A 139 -0.80 -13.78 -1.96
CA SER A 139 -1.25 -14.81 -1.01
C SER A 139 -0.78 -14.43 0.38
N VAL A 140 -1.72 -14.37 1.33
CA VAL A 140 -1.41 -14.05 2.73
C VAL A 140 -1.86 -15.22 3.59
N SER A 141 -1.01 -15.62 4.52
CA SER A 141 -1.34 -16.54 5.61
C SER A 141 -0.90 -15.96 6.95
N CYS A 142 -1.79 -16.01 7.91
CA CYS A 142 -1.58 -15.51 9.27
C CYS A 142 -1.77 -16.68 10.24
N SER A 143 -0.81 -16.84 11.15
CA SER A 143 -0.91 -17.76 12.27
C SER A 143 -0.95 -16.95 13.57
N GLU A 144 -2.04 -17.05 14.29
CA GLU A 144 -2.30 -16.29 15.50
C GLU A 144 -2.11 -17.14 16.75
N GLY A 145 -1.59 -16.53 17.82
CA GLY A 145 -1.18 -17.26 19.03
C GLY A 145 -2.32 -17.77 19.91
N SER A 146 -3.59 -17.38 19.69
CA SER A 146 -4.72 -17.84 20.49
C SER A 146 -5.99 -18.04 19.67
N SER A 147 -6.85 -18.95 20.13
CA SER A 147 -8.11 -19.30 19.45
C SER A 147 -9.29 -18.37 19.74
N ASN A 148 -9.10 -17.32 20.51
CA ASN A 148 -10.19 -16.43 20.94
C ASN A 148 -10.40 -15.21 20.04
N ARG A 149 -9.92 -15.25 18.81
CA ARG A 149 -10.04 -14.14 17.87
C ARG A 149 -11.32 -14.26 17.07
N GLN A 150 -12.08 -13.17 17.00
CA GLN A 150 -13.39 -13.14 16.34
C GLN A 150 -13.29 -12.65 14.90
N GLY A 151 -12.33 -13.18 14.15
CA GLY A 151 -12.17 -12.87 12.75
C GLY A 151 -10.88 -12.16 12.39
N MET A 152 -10.66 -12.01 11.10
CA MET A 152 -9.51 -11.33 10.54
C MET A 152 -9.87 -10.58 9.27
N TYR A 153 -9.25 -9.43 9.13
CA TYR A 153 -9.39 -8.58 7.98
C TYR A 153 -8.02 -8.21 7.43
N VAL A 154 -7.81 -8.45 6.15
CA VAL A 154 -6.54 -8.11 5.48
C VAL A 154 -6.82 -7.45 4.15
N PHE A 155 -6.32 -6.24 4.01
CA PHE A 155 -6.16 -5.54 2.74
C PHE A 155 -4.73 -5.66 2.23
N ALA A 156 -4.58 -5.66 0.92
CA ALA A 156 -3.27 -5.62 0.29
C ALA A 156 -3.20 -4.58 -0.82
N TRP A 157 -2.02 -4.01 -0.99
CA TRP A 157 -1.62 -3.15 -2.10
C TRP A 157 -0.35 -3.72 -2.73
N LEU A 158 -0.33 -3.76 -4.06
CA LEU A 158 0.85 -4.14 -4.86
C LEU A 158 1.42 -2.90 -5.51
N ILE A 159 2.62 -2.53 -5.14
CA ILE A 159 3.33 -1.36 -5.63
C ILE A 159 4.52 -1.82 -6.45
N GLY A 160 4.56 -1.45 -7.73
CA GLY A 160 5.64 -1.75 -8.66
C GLY A 160 6.65 -0.61 -8.79
N GLY A 161 7.68 -0.85 -9.59
CA GLY A 161 8.66 0.18 -9.93
C GLY A 161 9.78 0.38 -8.90
N GLY A 162 10.07 -0.61 -8.04
CA GLY A 162 11.12 -0.49 -7.03
C GLY A 162 10.79 0.52 -5.93
N ALA A 163 9.54 0.46 -5.45
CA ALA A 163 9.08 1.34 -4.37
C ALA A 163 9.84 1.12 -3.06
N THR A 164 10.06 2.17 -2.32
CA THR A 164 10.53 2.14 -0.94
C THR A 164 9.54 2.85 -0.02
N HIS A 165 9.44 2.38 1.22
CA HIS A 165 8.68 3.08 2.26
C HIS A 165 9.45 4.34 2.67
N ASP A 166 8.77 5.48 2.70
CA ASP A 166 9.35 6.77 3.00
C ASP A 166 8.93 7.27 4.38
N ASP A 167 7.64 7.52 4.60
CA ASP A 167 7.17 8.15 5.84
C ASP A 167 5.91 7.48 6.41
N THR A 168 5.66 7.72 7.69
CA THR A 168 4.57 7.15 8.49
C THR A 168 3.94 8.20 9.38
N ALA A 169 2.61 8.30 9.37
CA ALA A 169 1.86 9.07 10.36
C ALA A 169 0.77 8.21 10.99
N ALA A 170 0.53 8.43 12.29
CA ALA A 170 -0.48 7.73 13.08
C ALA A 170 -1.15 8.66 14.10
N SER A 171 -2.41 8.40 14.41
CA SER A 171 -3.15 9.10 15.48
C SER A 171 -4.34 8.28 15.96
N ALA A 172 -4.56 8.28 17.28
CA ALA A 172 -5.77 7.78 17.94
C ALA A 172 -6.83 8.89 18.17
N SER A 173 -6.67 10.05 17.57
CA SER A 173 -7.55 11.20 17.76
C SER A 173 -7.96 11.85 16.44
N THR A 174 -9.00 12.69 16.50
CA THR A 174 -9.39 13.55 15.37
C THR A 174 -8.23 14.45 14.94
N GLY A 175 -8.09 14.67 13.64
CA GLY A 175 -7.08 15.57 13.11
C GLY A 175 -6.68 15.22 11.69
N THR A 176 -5.62 15.84 11.23
CA THR A 176 -5.03 15.57 9.92
C THR A 176 -3.73 14.82 10.11
N LEU A 177 -3.65 13.61 9.58
CA LEU A 177 -2.39 12.89 9.41
C LEU A 177 -1.73 13.36 8.12
N THR A 178 -0.44 13.58 8.16
CA THR A 178 0.33 14.04 7.00
C THR A 178 1.60 13.21 6.88
N VAL A 179 1.91 12.76 5.67
CA VAL A 179 3.16 12.08 5.32
C VAL A 179 3.87 12.82 4.21
N ASP A 180 5.18 12.73 4.20
CA ASP A 180 6.00 13.23 3.10
C ASP A 180 5.77 12.37 1.85
N THR A 181 5.74 13.01 0.70
CA THR A 181 5.57 12.33 -0.58
C THR A 181 6.61 12.79 -1.61
N GLY A 182 7.00 14.05 -1.56
CA GLY A 182 8.16 14.64 -2.24
C GLY A 182 8.26 14.51 -3.76
N GLU A 183 7.57 13.53 -4.36
CA GLU A 183 7.69 13.23 -5.79
C GLU A 183 6.34 12.91 -6.46
N ASN A 184 6.31 13.12 -7.78
CA ASN A 184 5.17 12.74 -8.60
C ASN A 184 5.03 11.22 -8.67
N GLY A 185 3.81 10.74 -8.43
CA GLY A 185 3.51 9.31 -8.44
C GLY A 185 3.78 8.61 -7.10
N ALA A 186 4.15 9.32 -6.03
CA ALA A 186 4.20 8.74 -4.69
C ALA A 186 2.85 8.10 -4.34
N ILE A 187 2.88 6.95 -3.69
CA ILE A 187 1.68 6.20 -3.31
C ILE A 187 1.52 6.28 -1.82
N VAL A 188 0.35 6.73 -1.39
CA VAL A 188 -0.04 6.74 0.02
C VAL A 188 -1.10 5.68 0.25
N VAL A 189 -0.87 4.82 1.23
CA VAL A 189 -1.85 3.84 1.69
C VAL A 189 -2.21 4.14 3.13
N GLY A 190 -3.44 3.82 3.52
CA GLY A 190 -3.92 4.09 4.87
C GLY A 190 -4.90 3.06 5.36
N GLY A 191 -5.05 3.02 6.66
CA GLY A 191 -6.06 2.21 7.33
C GLY A 191 -6.51 2.83 8.63
N SER A 192 -7.71 2.45 9.01
CA SER A 192 -8.34 2.83 10.27
C SER A 192 -9.20 1.70 10.79
N TYR A 193 -9.30 1.57 12.10
CA TYR A 193 -10.37 0.81 12.71
C TYR A 193 -11.00 1.60 13.87
N THR A 194 -12.28 1.37 14.10
CA THR A 194 -13.06 2.00 15.17
C THR A 194 -14.14 1.05 15.67
N ASP A 195 -14.62 1.24 16.89
CA ASP A 195 -15.63 0.41 17.52
C ASP A 195 -17.07 0.89 17.31
N ASP A 196 -17.27 1.99 16.58
CA ASP A 196 -18.60 2.56 16.39
C ASP A 196 -18.80 3.18 15.00
N SER A 197 -20.03 3.50 14.64
CA SER A 197 -20.43 4.05 13.34
C SER A 197 -19.99 5.51 13.16
N TYR A 198 -18.71 5.73 13.04
CA TYR A 198 -18.12 7.04 12.76
C TYR A 198 -17.92 7.29 11.26
N ALA A 199 -17.65 8.53 10.91
CA ALA A 199 -17.35 8.90 9.55
C ALA A 199 -16.05 8.24 9.07
N ILE A 200 -16.09 7.65 7.87
CA ILE A 200 -14.95 6.98 7.25
C ILE A 200 -13.84 8.01 6.98
N PRO A 201 -12.59 7.75 7.41
CA PRO A 201 -11.45 8.56 6.99
C PRO A 201 -11.29 8.52 5.47
N ASP A 202 -10.88 9.63 4.85
CA ASP A 202 -10.78 9.77 3.40
C ASP A 202 -9.35 10.19 3.00
N LEU A 203 -8.73 9.41 2.14
CA LEU A 203 -7.45 9.73 1.49
C LEU A 203 -7.62 10.41 0.12
N ASN A 204 -8.84 10.77 -0.28
CA ASN A 204 -9.16 11.26 -1.64
C ASN A 204 -8.75 10.26 -2.74
N GLY A 205 -8.89 8.97 -2.46
CA GLY A 205 -8.53 7.86 -3.36
C GLY A 205 -9.57 6.76 -3.35
N ALA A 206 -9.12 5.52 -3.58
CA ALA A 206 -9.99 4.36 -3.47
C ALA A 206 -10.05 3.87 -2.03
N ASP A 207 -11.21 3.98 -1.42
CA ASP A 207 -11.47 3.61 -0.04
C ASP A 207 -12.35 2.36 0.04
N PHE A 208 -12.08 1.51 1.02
CA PHE A 208 -12.80 0.28 1.28
C PHE A 208 -13.21 0.23 2.74
N GLU A 209 -14.50 0.06 2.97
CA GLU A 209 -15.05 -0.14 4.30
C GLU A 209 -15.58 -1.55 4.46
N THR A 210 -15.48 -2.07 5.67
CA THR A 210 -16.23 -3.23 6.11
C THR A 210 -16.60 -3.11 7.56
N THR A 211 -17.76 -3.67 7.90
CA THR A 211 -18.20 -3.82 9.30
C THR A 211 -17.75 -5.17 9.80
N PHE A 212 -17.02 -5.15 10.89
CA PHE A 212 -16.55 -6.33 11.58
C PHE A 212 -17.52 -6.74 12.70
N ASN A 213 -17.30 -7.91 13.29
CA ASN A 213 -18.18 -8.41 14.36
C ASN A 213 -18.31 -7.39 15.52
N ARG A 214 -19.53 -7.18 16.03
CA ARG A 214 -19.89 -6.22 17.09
C ARG A 214 -19.65 -4.74 16.73
N ASP A 215 -20.06 -4.33 15.54
CA ASP A 215 -20.07 -2.93 15.08
C ASP A 215 -18.67 -2.28 14.94
N MET A 216 -17.59 -3.09 14.91
CA MET A 216 -16.28 -2.57 14.59
C MET A 216 -16.17 -2.31 13.09
N HIS A 217 -15.83 -1.09 12.72
CA HIS A 217 -15.59 -0.69 11.34
C HIS A 217 -14.10 -0.68 11.03
N VAL A 218 -13.76 -1.28 9.90
CA VAL A 218 -12.40 -1.26 9.36
C VAL A 218 -12.42 -0.55 8.02
N TRP A 219 -11.53 0.39 7.87
CA TRP A 219 -11.33 1.14 6.65
C TRP A 219 -9.90 0.90 6.14
N ALA A 220 -9.77 0.83 4.83
CA ALA A 220 -8.49 0.85 4.13
C ALA A 220 -8.62 1.69 2.86
N GLY A 221 -7.61 2.46 2.55
CA GLY A 221 -7.64 3.35 1.39
C GLY A 221 -6.26 3.57 0.79
N HIS A 222 -6.24 4.24 -0.36
CA HIS A 222 -5.00 4.65 -1.00
C HIS A 222 -5.24 5.86 -1.90
N THR A 223 -4.17 6.60 -2.15
CA THR A 223 -4.12 7.64 -3.18
C THR A 223 -2.77 7.59 -3.91
N VAL A 224 -2.79 8.02 -5.16
CA VAL A 224 -1.57 8.23 -5.96
C VAL A 224 -1.38 9.73 -6.12
N GLN A 225 -0.24 10.21 -5.65
CA GLN A 225 0.09 11.64 -5.69
C GLN A 225 0.20 12.13 -7.14
N SER A 226 -0.56 13.16 -7.48
CA SER A 226 -0.42 13.87 -8.75
C SER A 226 0.43 15.12 -8.56
N GLY A 227 1.55 15.21 -9.28
CA GLY A 227 2.48 16.33 -9.14
C GLY A 227 3.49 16.15 -8.01
N THR A 228 4.29 17.17 -7.76
CA THR A 228 5.42 17.16 -6.82
C THR A 228 5.08 17.83 -5.49
N ALA A 229 3.86 17.67 -4.98
CA ALA A 229 3.52 18.15 -3.65
C ALA A 229 4.40 17.43 -2.61
N ALA A 230 4.95 18.18 -1.67
CA ALA A 230 5.86 17.65 -0.67
C ALA A 230 5.19 16.70 0.31
N THR A 231 3.87 16.81 0.48
CA THR A 231 3.11 16.03 1.46
C THR A 231 1.76 15.58 0.92
N SER A 232 1.25 14.48 1.45
CA SER A 232 -0.13 14.03 1.32
C SER A 232 -0.76 13.87 2.70
N SER A 233 -2.07 14.11 2.83
CA SER A 233 -2.73 14.07 4.12
C SER A 233 -4.06 13.33 4.09
N MET A 234 -4.38 12.72 5.21
CA MET A 234 -5.68 12.12 5.53
C MET A 234 -6.32 12.90 6.67
N THR A 235 -7.59 13.27 6.51
CA THR A 235 -8.36 13.87 7.59
C THR A 235 -9.14 12.79 8.34
N VAL A 236 -8.91 12.73 9.65
CA VAL A 236 -9.59 11.82 10.56
C VAL A 236 -10.65 12.60 11.34
N ALA A 237 -11.91 12.24 11.18
CA ALA A 237 -13.03 12.93 11.79
C ALA A 237 -13.46 12.35 13.15
N THR A 238 -12.84 11.27 13.62
CA THR A 238 -13.34 10.48 14.76
C THR A 238 -12.32 10.31 15.88
N THR A 239 -12.77 10.41 17.12
CA THR A 239 -12.00 10.05 18.33
C THR A 239 -12.18 8.56 18.63
N GLY A 240 -11.17 7.92 19.21
CA GLY A 240 -11.24 6.52 19.65
C GLY A 240 -11.01 5.50 18.54
N SER A 241 -10.39 5.92 17.45
CA SER A 241 -9.95 5.04 16.35
C SER A 241 -8.44 5.06 16.22
N ASP A 242 -7.84 3.96 15.77
CA ASP A 242 -6.46 3.93 15.31
C ASP A 242 -6.42 4.24 13.82
N ASN A 243 -5.68 5.27 13.45
CA ASN A 243 -5.60 5.78 12.08
C ASN A 243 -4.15 5.88 11.67
N ARG A 244 -3.81 5.33 10.52
CA ARG A 244 -2.43 5.27 10.03
C ARG A 244 -2.35 5.48 8.54
N ILE A 245 -1.30 6.17 8.11
CA ILE A 245 -0.96 6.33 6.71
C ILE A 245 0.54 6.15 6.49
N TRP A 246 0.92 5.63 5.33
CA TRP A 246 2.29 5.40 4.89
C TRP A 246 2.47 5.91 3.47
N SER A 247 3.60 6.54 3.22
CA SER A 247 4.00 6.91 1.87
C SER A 247 5.07 5.94 1.32
N PHE A 248 5.01 5.78 0.01
CA PHE A 248 5.97 5.02 -0.79
C PHE A 248 6.41 5.88 -1.95
N ILE A 249 7.72 5.94 -2.17
CA ILE A 249 8.38 6.69 -3.22
C ILE A 249 9.29 5.77 -4.03
N LYS A 250 9.86 6.27 -5.10
CA LYS A 250 10.88 5.57 -5.87
C LYS A 250 12.17 5.44 -5.04
N ALA A 251 12.78 4.24 -5.03
CA ALA A 251 14.05 3.96 -4.36
C ALA A 251 15.24 4.57 -5.10
#